data_94ac49a9630e2b151faea8bd68bdf442
#
_entry.id   94ac49a9630e2b151faea8bd68bdf442
#
_cell.length_a   1.000
_cell.length_b   1.000
_cell.length_c   1.000
_cell.angle_alpha   90.00
_cell.angle_beta   90.00
_cell.angle_gamma   90.00
#
_symmetry.space_group_name_H-M   'P 1'
#
loop_
_entity.id
_entity.type
_entity.pdbx_description
1 polymer ?
#
loop_
_entity_poly.entity_id
_entity_poly.type
_entity_poly.pdbx_seq_one_letter_code
_entity_poly.pdbx_strand_id
1 'polypeptide(L)'
;FIQLHALTSYPSALLNRDDAGFAKQLPFGGATRTRVSSQCLKYHWRNFDGETALYDMDVPESLRSRETFYRRLVDPLADEDHPEPLVACAALALQERLLSDNRVNLSPLKSLLKQEDDPREALETNQVTIFGAPEMRYLRHLAAEKVEAVADEFPGFLNGDEPDSGTLSDAAKTLRDFSKRDLRKNLRGLELASGLDAAMFGRMATSDVLARGDAAVHVAHAFTTHAQESESDYFSAVDELRRDEPEESGELGAGHINTQELTSGLFYSYVVVDVPLLVSNLSGVEQDEWTDGNTDLAAE
;
A
#
# COMPACT_ATOMS: atom_id res chain seq x y z
N PHE A 1 -2.07 27.48 0.73
CA PHE A 1 -1.44 26.56 1.69
C PHE A 1 -2.07 26.73 3.08
N ILE A 2 -2.35 25.60 3.74
CA ILE A 2 -2.70 25.56 5.17
C ILE A 2 -1.47 25.04 5.90
N GLN A 3 -1.06 25.72 6.98
CA GLN A 3 0.06 25.27 7.82
C GLN A 3 -0.48 24.91 9.20
N LEU A 4 -0.13 23.71 9.67
CA LEU A 4 -0.52 23.19 10.96
C LEU A 4 0.73 23.02 11.82
N HIS A 5 0.73 23.64 12.99
CA HIS A 5 1.78 23.55 14.00
C HIS A 5 1.19 22.97 15.27
N ALA A 6 1.76 21.90 15.77
CA ALA A 6 1.30 21.27 17.00
C ALA A 6 2.45 21.02 17.96
N LEU A 7 2.18 21.26 19.24
CA LEU A 7 3.06 20.90 20.36
C LEU A 7 2.33 19.89 21.24
N THR A 8 2.94 18.72 21.44
CA THR A 8 2.32 17.64 22.20
C THR A 8 3.32 17.04 23.17
N SER A 9 2.94 16.94 24.43
CA SER A 9 3.77 16.31 25.48
C SER A 9 3.47 14.82 25.59
N TYR A 10 4.51 14.01 25.53
CA TYR A 10 4.45 12.57 25.79
C TYR A 10 5.46 12.21 26.88
N PRO A 11 5.01 11.97 28.11
CA PRO A 11 5.87 11.44 29.17
C PRO A 11 6.01 9.93 29.06
N SER A 12 7.21 9.41 29.29
CA SER A 12 7.52 7.97 29.40
C SER A 12 6.89 7.12 28.30
N ALA A 13 7.21 7.43 27.03
CA ALA A 13 6.64 6.76 25.88
C ALA A 13 7.72 6.38 24.86
N LEU A 14 7.54 5.24 24.18
CA LEU A 14 8.35 4.84 23.04
C LEU A 14 7.51 4.93 21.76
N LEU A 15 7.43 6.13 21.17
CA LEU A 15 6.51 6.43 20.08
C LEU A 15 6.96 5.85 18.73
N ASN A 16 8.27 5.80 18.45
CA ASN A 16 8.78 5.32 17.18
C ASN A 16 10.17 4.72 17.35
N ARG A 17 10.31 3.42 17.05
CA ARG A 17 11.55 2.65 17.22
C ARG A 17 12.37 2.61 15.93
N ASP A 18 13.69 2.49 16.11
CA ASP A 18 14.60 2.03 15.06
C ASP A 18 14.63 0.50 14.97
N ASP A 19 15.49 -0.04 14.15
CA ASP A 19 15.68 -1.48 13.92
C ASP A 19 16.37 -2.19 15.10
N ALA A 20 17.06 -1.44 15.98
CA ALA A 20 17.65 -1.93 17.21
C ALA A 20 16.69 -1.88 18.41
N GLY A 21 15.48 -1.32 18.23
CA GLY A 21 14.46 -1.22 19.27
C GLY A 21 14.50 0.07 20.10
N PHE A 22 15.44 0.98 19.82
CA PHE A 22 15.57 2.26 20.50
C PHE A 22 14.71 3.34 19.87
N ALA A 23 14.45 4.40 20.65
CA ALA A 23 13.74 5.56 20.15
C ALA A 23 14.47 6.18 18.95
N LYS A 24 13.75 6.42 17.85
CA LYS A 24 14.34 7.11 16.69
C LYS A 24 14.79 8.51 17.04
N GLN A 25 15.97 8.87 16.57
CA GLN A 25 16.66 10.10 16.88
C GLN A 25 17.04 10.88 15.63
N LEU A 26 17.33 12.15 15.78
CA LEU A 26 17.99 12.99 14.77
C LEU A 26 18.86 14.05 15.45
N PRO A 27 20.01 14.41 14.89
CA PRO A 27 20.79 15.57 15.32
C PRO A 27 20.14 16.85 14.72
N PHE A 28 19.75 17.78 15.59
CA PHE A 28 19.20 19.05 15.16
C PHE A 28 19.46 20.16 16.19
N GLY A 29 19.97 21.32 15.75
CA GLY A 29 20.21 22.46 16.61
C GLY A 29 21.27 22.22 17.71
N GLY A 30 22.31 21.45 17.39
CA GLY A 30 23.42 21.16 18.32
C GLY A 30 23.11 20.09 19.37
N ALA A 31 21.96 19.41 19.30
CA ALA A 31 21.57 18.36 20.21
C ALA A 31 20.95 17.17 19.47
N THR A 32 21.07 15.98 20.04
CA THR A 32 20.28 14.82 19.61
C THR A 32 18.87 14.95 20.15
N ARG A 33 17.89 14.75 19.29
CA ARG A 33 16.46 14.87 19.63
C ARG A 33 15.74 13.57 19.30
N THR A 34 14.78 13.20 20.14
CA THR A 34 13.86 12.10 19.82
C THR A 34 12.91 12.53 18.71
N ARG A 35 12.64 11.64 17.76
CA ARG A 35 11.73 11.94 16.64
C ARG A 35 10.69 10.85 16.39
N VAL A 36 9.56 11.27 15.86
CA VAL A 36 8.59 10.40 15.19
C VAL A 36 8.69 10.65 13.68
N SER A 37 8.93 9.60 12.91
CA SER A 37 9.11 9.76 11.46
C SER A 37 7.80 10.15 10.76
N SER A 38 7.91 10.92 9.69
CA SER A 38 6.76 11.30 8.86
C SER A 38 6.01 10.07 8.33
N GLN A 39 6.72 8.97 8.04
CA GLN A 39 6.12 7.72 7.61
C GLN A 39 5.27 7.08 8.73
N CYS A 40 5.76 7.12 9.97
CA CYS A 40 5.01 6.65 11.13
C CYS A 40 3.72 7.48 11.33
N LEU A 41 3.83 8.81 11.28
CA LEU A 41 2.67 9.69 11.39
C LEU A 41 1.64 9.41 10.29
N LYS A 42 2.07 9.40 9.02
CA LYS A 42 1.20 9.09 7.88
C LYS A 42 0.55 7.71 7.97
N TYR A 43 1.27 6.71 8.47
CA TYR A 43 0.72 5.37 8.69
C TYR A 43 -0.42 5.40 9.69
N HIS A 44 -0.23 6.02 10.86
CA HIS A 44 -1.24 6.09 11.91
C HIS A 44 -2.44 6.95 11.50
N TRP A 45 -2.24 8.03 10.75
CA TRP A 45 -3.35 8.83 10.24
C TRP A 45 -4.23 8.09 9.24
N ARG A 46 -3.64 7.29 8.37
CA ARG A 46 -4.40 6.45 7.42
C ARG A 46 -5.15 5.30 8.10
N ASN A 47 -4.62 4.79 9.20
CA ASN A 47 -5.21 3.67 9.94
C ASN A 47 -5.82 4.14 11.27
N PHE A 48 -6.18 5.42 11.35
CA PHE A 48 -6.85 5.95 12.52
C PHE A 48 -8.27 5.38 12.62
N ASP A 49 -8.64 4.93 13.83
CA ASP A 49 -9.93 4.31 14.15
C ASP A 49 -10.69 5.21 15.12
N GLY A 50 -11.36 6.24 14.60
CA GLY A 50 -12.11 7.22 15.37
C GLY A 50 -13.08 8.01 14.51
N GLU A 51 -13.84 8.93 15.09
CA GLU A 51 -14.92 9.68 14.44
C GLU A 51 -14.53 10.43 13.16
N THR A 52 -13.22 10.65 12.93
CA THR A 52 -12.70 11.35 11.75
C THR A 52 -11.76 10.44 10.94
N ALA A 53 -12.00 9.14 10.98
CA ALA A 53 -11.20 8.18 10.22
C ALA A 53 -11.35 8.41 8.72
N LEU A 54 -10.25 8.29 7.98
CA LEU A 54 -10.27 8.50 6.52
C LEU A 54 -11.16 7.45 5.81
N TYR A 55 -11.23 6.22 6.34
CA TYR A 55 -12.04 5.15 5.76
C TYR A 55 -13.55 5.32 6.01
N ASP A 56 -13.97 6.20 6.94
CA ASP A 56 -15.37 6.56 7.15
C ASP A 56 -15.85 7.63 6.15
N MET A 57 -14.94 8.24 5.42
CA MET A 57 -15.28 9.15 4.32
C MET A 57 -15.74 8.32 3.12
N ASP A 58 -16.82 8.73 2.47
CA ASP A 58 -17.36 8.05 1.27
C ASP A 58 -16.49 8.35 0.02
N VAL A 59 -15.20 8.09 0.13
CA VAL A 59 -14.21 8.27 -0.95
C VAL A 59 -13.34 7.03 -1.11
N PRO A 60 -12.94 6.69 -2.34
CA PRO A 60 -12.09 5.54 -2.58
C PRO A 60 -10.73 5.65 -1.89
N GLU A 61 -10.33 4.56 -1.25
CA GLU A 61 -9.00 4.41 -0.65
C GLU A 61 -7.99 3.77 -1.60
N SER A 62 -6.71 3.87 -1.26
CA SER A 62 -5.66 3.09 -1.89
C SER A 62 -5.26 1.87 -1.06
N LEU A 63 -4.91 0.82 -1.76
CA LEU A 63 -4.32 -0.38 -1.18
C LEU A 63 -2.81 -0.36 -1.40
N ARG A 64 -2.06 -0.70 -0.33
CA ARG A 64 -0.61 -0.87 -0.35
C ARG A 64 -0.25 -2.31 -0.08
N SER A 65 0.15 -3.05 -1.11
CA SER A 65 0.51 -4.45 -0.97
C SER A 65 1.49 -4.89 -2.06
N ARG A 66 2.22 -5.97 -1.79
CA ARG A 66 2.99 -6.73 -2.79
C ARG A 66 2.11 -7.73 -3.53
N GLU A 67 0.98 -8.13 -2.95
CA GLU A 67 0.02 -9.11 -3.46
C GLU A 67 -1.22 -8.46 -4.10
N THR A 68 -1.15 -7.17 -4.48
CA THR A 68 -2.32 -6.42 -4.95
C THR A 68 -3.01 -7.10 -6.15
N PHE A 69 -2.24 -7.56 -7.13
CA PHE A 69 -2.80 -8.17 -8.33
C PHE A 69 -3.46 -9.52 -8.04
N TYR A 70 -2.87 -10.34 -7.19
CA TYR A 70 -3.49 -11.60 -6.80
C TYR A 70 -4.78 -11.34 -6.01
N ARG A 71 -4.70 -10.60 -4.90
CA ARG A 71 -5.81 -10.37 -3.96
C ARG A 71 -6.97 -9.54 -4.50
N ARG A 72 -6.72 -8.64 -5.44
CA ARG A 72 -7.74 -7.69 -5.93
C ARG A 72 -8.18 -7.95 -7.36
N LEU A 73 -7.52 -8.86 -8.06
CA LEU A 73 -7.84 -9.18 -9.43
C LEU A 73 -8.06 -10.69 -9.61
N VAL A 74 -7.12 -11.55 -9.17
CA VAL A 74 -7.26 -13.01 -9.37
C VAL A 74 -8.32 -13.59 -8.44
N ASP A 75 -8.18 -13.44 -7.12
CA ASP A 75 -9.13 -13.98 -6.14
C ASP A 75 -10.60 -13.62 -6.51
N PRO A 76 -10.96 -12.32 -6.75
CA PRO A 76 -12.35 -11.98 -7.02
C PRO A 76 -12.89 -12.54 -8.33
N LEU A 77 -12.06 -12.62 -9.39
CA LEU A 77 -12.50 -13.18 -10.68
C LEU A 77 -12.61 -14.71 -10.65
N ALA A 78 -11.74 -15.38 -9.90
CA ALA A 78 -11.86 -16.82 -9.67
C ALA A 78 -13.14 -17.17 -8.88
N ASP A 79 -13.50 -16.33 -7.90
CA ASP A 79 -14.76 -16.45 -7.15
C ASP A 79 -16.01 -16.19 -8.02
N GLU A 80 -15.86 -15.44 -9.14
CA GLU A 80 -16.88 -15.18 -10.15
C GLU A 80 -16.91 -16.26 -11.28
N ASP A 81 -16.40 -17.47 -10.99
CA ASP A 81 -16.36 -18.64 -11.90
C ASP A 81 -15.46 -18.49 -13.14
N HIS A 82 -14.52 -17.53 -13.16
CA HIS A 82 -13.51 -17.48 -14.23
C HIS A 82 -12.36 -18.46 -13.97
N PRO A 83 -11.82 -19.14 -14.99
CA PRO A 83 -10.69 -20.07 -14.81
C PRO A 83 -9.45 -19.35 -14.25
N GLU A 84 -9.03 -19.70 -13.04
CA GLU A 84 -7.90 -19.06 -12.34
C GLU A 84 -6.62 -18.97 -13.19
N PRO A 85 -6.20 -19.99 -13.97
CA PRO A 85 -5.00 -19.89 -14.80
C PRO A 85 -5.09 -18.79 -15.87
N LEU A 86 -6.28 -18.59 -16.48
CA LEU A 86 -6.50 -17.53 -17.45
C LEU A 86 -6.48 -16.16 -16.77
N VAL A 87 -7.13 -16.04 -15.62
CA VAL A 87 -7.16 -14.81 -14.81
C VAL A 87 -5.75 -14.43 -14.35
N ALA A 88 -4.99 -15.39 -13.81
CA ALA A 88 -3.61 -15.16 -13.37
C ALA A 88 -2.70 -14.71 -14.52
N CYS A 89 -2.87 -15.31 -15.70
CA CYS A 89 -2.14 -14.93 -16.90
C CYS A 89 -2.48 -13.48 -17.33
N ALA A 90 -3.76 -13.10 -17.36
CA ALA A 90 -4.20 -11.74 -17.69
C ALA A 90 -3.70 -10.73 -16.63
N ALA A 91 -3.75 -11.09 -15.35
CA ALA A 91 -3.27 -10.29 -14.24
C ALA A 91 -1.76 -10.03 -14.33
N LEU A 92 -0.95 -11.06 -14.62
CA LEU A 92 0.50 -10.91 -14.80
C LEU A 92 0.82 -10.03 -16.01
N ALA A 93 0.07 -10.18 -17.10
CA ALA A 93 0.24 -9.33 -18.27
C ALA A 93 -0.07 -7.86 -17.99
N LEU A 94 -1.13 -7.58 -17.23
CA LEU A 94 -1.47 -6.23 -16.77
C LEU A 94 -0.40 -5.68 -15.80
N GLN A 95 0.04 -6.49 -14.83
CA GLN A 95 1.08 -6.10 -13.88
C GLN A 95 2.36 -5.69 -14.59
N GLU A 96 2.87 -6.52 -15.49
CA GLU A 96 4.08 -6.20 -16.25
C GLU A 96 3.90 -4.96 -17.12
N ARG A 97 2.71 -4.79 -17.73
CA ARG A 97 2.41 -3.63 -18.58
C ARG A 97 2.32 -2.33 -17.78
N LEU A 98 1.88 -2.39 -16.52
CA LEU A 98 1.72 -1.24 -15.64
C LEU A 98 2.99 -0.87 -14.88
N LEU A 99 3.79 -1.87 -14.47
CA LEU A 99 4.93 -1.68 -13.58
C LEU A 99 6.27 -1.73 -14.30
N SER A 100 6.32 -2.18 -15.56
CA SER A 100 7.53 -2.31 -16.37
C SER A 100 7.38 -1.61 -17.70
N ASP A 101 8.48 -1.06 -18.20
CA ASP A 101 8.58 -0.54 -19.57
C ASP A 101 8.91 -1.64 -20.58
N ASN A 102 9.20 -2.83 -20.10
CA ASN A 102 9.57 -3.97 -20.92
C ASN A 102 8.34 -4.61 -21.62
N ARG A 103 8.62 -5.38 -22.66
CA ARG A 103 7.59 -6.16 -23.34
C ARG A 103 7.24 -7.38 -22.50
N VAL A 104 5.94 -7.61 -22.29
CA VAL A 104 5.44 -8.80 -21.55
C VAL A 104 6.00 -10.09 -22.18
N ASN A 105 6.69 -10.89 -21.39
CA ASN A 105 7.28 -12.15 -21.83
C ASN A 105 6.21 -13.26 -21.85
N LEU A 106 6.26 -14.13 -22.86
CA LEU A 106 5.29 -15.23 -23.01
C LEU A 106 5.61 -16.45 -22.12
N SER A 107 6.84 -16.61 -21.68
CA SER A 107 7.24 -17.81 -20.92
C SER A 107 6.52 -17.92 -19.58
N PRO A 108 6.55 -16.89 -18.70
CA PRO A 108 5.79 -16.93 -17.44
C PRO A 108 4.28 -17.10 -17.64
N LEU A 109 3.72 -16.47 -18.68
CA LEU A 109 2.29 -16.61 -18.98
C LEU A 109 1.92 -18.05 -19.35
N LYS A 110 2.78 -18.74 -20.11
CA LYS A 110 2.55 -20.14 -20.46
C LYS A 110 2.71 -21.09 -19.26
N SER A 111 3.64 -20.81 -18.35
CA SER A 111 3.79 -21.58 -17.11
C SER A 111 2.55 -21.48 -16.23
N LEU A 112 1.96 -20.27 -16.11
CA LEU A 112 0.69 -20.08 -15.39
C LEU A 112 -0.46 -20.83 -16.07
N LEU A 113 -0.58 -20.76 -17.40
CA LEU A 113 -1.63 -21.47 -18.15
C LEU A 113 -1.53 -22.99 -18.02
N LYS A 114 -0.31 -23.52 -17.82
CA LYS A 114 -0.07 -24.94 -17.56
C LYS A 114 -0.16 -25.32 -16.08
N GLN A 115 -0.40 -24.35 -15.21
CA GLN A 115 -0.39 -24.53 -13.75
C GLN A 115 0.95 -25.09 -13.21
N GLU A 116 2.07 -24.73 -13.88
CA GLU A 116 3.42 -25.10 -13.46
C GLU A 116 3.93 -24.15 -12.34
N ASP A 117 3.46 -22.88 -12.35
CA ASP A 117 3.83 -21.85 -11.38
C ASP A 117 2.63 -21.52 -10.48
N ASP A 118 2.90 -21.19 -9.20
CA ASP A 118 1.90 -20.68 -8.27
C ASP A 118 1.50 -19.25 -8.68
N PRO A 119 0.22 -18.97 -8.97
CA PRO A 119 -0.23 -17.63 -9.35
C PRO A 119 0.08 -16.54 -8.32
N ARG A 120 0.02 -16.87 -7.03
CA ARG A 120 0.29 -15.92 -5.95
C ARG A 120 1.76 -15.51 -5.92
N GLU A 121 2.67 -16.48 -6.04
CA GLU A 121 4.11 -16.22 -6.10
C GLU A 121 4.49 -15.45 -7.38
N ALA A 122 3.92 -15.84 -8.52
CA ALA A 122 4.18 -15.21 -9.82
C ALA A 122 3.74 -13.74 -9.88
N LEU A 123 2.68 -13.38 -9.13
CA LEU A 123 2.10 -12.04 -9.09
C LEU A 123 2.61 -11.20 -7.91
N GLU A 124 3.46 -11.75 -7.03
CA GLU A 124 4.04 -10.99 -5.94
C GLU A 124 5.06 -9.98 -6.48
N THR A 125 4.87 -8.69 -6.16
CA THR A 125 5.77 -7.64 -6.59
C THR A 125 6.99 -7.50 -5.65
N ASN A 126 8.17 -7.16 -6.18
CA ASN A 126 9.38 -6.95 -5.37
C ASN A 126 9.22 -5.80 -4.35
N GLN A 127 8.41 -4.80 -4.68
CA GLN A 127 8.14 -3.64 -3.83
C GLN A 127 6.64 -3.49 -3.61
N VAL A 128 6.27 -2.87 -2.50
CA VAL A 128 4.88 -2.49 -2.22
C VAL A 128 4.39 -1.55 -3.31
N THR A 129 3.32 -1.94 -3.97
CA THR A 129 2.62 -1.12 -4.97
C THR A 129 1.41 -0.42 -4.35
N ILE A 130 1.01 0.70 -4.93
CA ILE A 130 -0.13 1.50 -4.47
C ILE A 130 -1.13 1.61 -5.62
N PHE A 131 -2.33 1.10 -5.39
CA PHE A 131 -3.44 1.19 -6.33
C PHE A 131 -4.71 1.66 -5.62
N GLY A 132 -5.45 2.57 -6.26
CA GLY A 132 -6.78 2.96 -5.80
C GLY A 132 -7.83 1.91 -6.17
N ALA A 133 -8.93 1.90 -5.41
CA ALA A 133 -10.05 1.02 -5.69
C ALA A 133 -10.66 1.23 -7.11
N PRO A 134 -10.78 2.46 -7.65
CA PRO A 134 -11.23 2.67 -9.03
C PRO A 134 -10.28 2.05 -10.06
N GLU A 135 -8.96 2.18 -9.88
CA GLU A 135 -7.98 1.56 -10.78
C GLU A 135 -8.13 0.04 -10.79
N MET A 136 -8.24 -0.57 -9.61
CA MET A 136 -8.38 -2.03 -9.51
C MET A 136 -9.71 -2.54 -10.11
N ARG A 137 -10.82 -1.81 -9.94
CA ARG A 137 -12.09 -2.15 -10.61
C ARG A 137 -11.97 -2.12 -12.13
N TYR A 138 -11.33 -1.08 -12.67
CA TYR A 138 -11.09 -0.97 -14.12
C TYR A 138 -10.20 -2.10 -14.63
N LEU A 139 -9.09 -2.41 -13.95
CA LEU A 139 -8.18 -3.50 -14.33
C LEU A 139 -8.85 -4.86 -14.25
N ARG A 140 -9.70 -5.09 -13.25
CA ARG A 140 -10.50 -6.33 -13.12
C ARG A 140 -11.45 -6.50 -14.29
N HIS A 141 -12.17 -5.44 -14.68
CA HIS A 141 -13.05 -5.48 -15.84
C HIS A 141 -12.29 -5.82 -17.14
N LEU A 142 -11.15 -5.17 -17.37
CA LEU A 142 -10.31 -5.48 -18.54
C LEU A 142 -9.76 -6.93 -18.55
N ALA A 143 -9.41 -7.46 -17.37
CA ALA A 143 -8.97 -8.84 -17.26
C ALA A 143 -10.11 -9.82 -17.56
N ALA A 144 -11.31 -9.56 -17.00
CA ALA A 144 -12.51 -10.37 -17.25
C ALA A 144 -12.85 -10.44 -18.75
N GLU A 145 -12.93 -9.28 -19.43
CA GLU A 145 -13.19 -9.24 -20.88
C GLU A 145 -12.20 -10.09 -21.70
N LYS A 146 -10.90 -10.04 -21.33
CA LYS A 146 -9.88 -10.84 -22.02
C LYS A 146 -9.98 -12.33 -21.69
N VAL A 147 -10.29 -12.68 -20.46
CA VAL A 147 -10.47 -14.06 -20.02
C VAL A 147 -11.68 -14.68 -20.71
N GLU A 148 -12.82 -13.98 -20.76
CA GLU A 148 -14.03 -14.41 -21.45
C GLU A 148 -13.76 -14.65 -22.94
N ALA A 149 -13.10 -13.70 -23.62
CA ALA A 149 -12.77 -13.85 -25.03
C ALA A 149 -11.87 -15.08 -25.31
N VAL A 150 -10.92 -15.38 -24.42
CA VAL A 150 -10.06 -16.58 -24.56
C VAL A 150 -10.82 -17.86 -24.22
N ALA A 151 -11.68 -17.83 -23.21
CA ALA A 151 -12.51 -18.97 -22.83
C ALA A 151 -13.50 -19.36 -23.94
N ASP A 152 -14.09 -18.36 -24.62
CA ASP A 152 -14.98 -18.56 -25.77
C ASP A 152 -14.24 -19.15 -26.99
N GLU A 153 -13.03 -18.66 -27.26
CA GLU A 153 -12.19 -19.12 -28.37
C GLU A 153 -11.61 -20.53 -28.11
N PHE A 154 -11.27 -20.82 -26.84
CA PHE A 154 -10.63 -22.06 -26.41
C PHE A 154 -11.40 -22.70 -25.23
N PRO A 155 -12.58 -23.30 -25.46
CA PRO A 155 -13.44 -23.82 -24.38
C PRO A 155 -12.83 -24.97 -23.57
N GLY A 156 -11.73 -25.58 -24.02
CA GLY A 156 -10.98 -26.57 -23.28
C GLY A 156 -10.49 -26.06 -21.90
N PHE A 157 -10.19 -24.76 -21.77
CA PHE A 157 -9.83 -24.17 -20.48
C PHE A 157 -10.97 -24.21 -19.44
N LEU A 158 -12.23 -24.14 -19.88
CA LEU A 158 -13.41 -24.26 -19.01
C LEU A 158 -13.67 -25.71 -18.59
N ASN A 159 -13.30 -26.66 -19.44
CA ASN A 159 -13.55 -28.09 -19.23
C ASN A 159 -12.42 -28.78 -18.46
N GLY A 160 -11.31 -28.08 -18.19
CA GLY A 160 -10.13 -28.66 -17.55
C GLY A 160 -9.30 -29.56 -18.50
N ASP A 161 -9.46 -29.39 -19.79
CA ASP A 161 -8.65 -30.12 -20.79
C ASP A 161 -7.21 -29.56 -20.81
N GLU A 162 -6.23 -30.44 -21.00
CA GLU A 162 -4.83 -30.00 -21.21
C GLU A 162 -4.69 -29.38 -22.61
N PRO A 163 -4.45 -28.07 -22.74
CA PRO A 163 -4.31 -27.41 -24.02
C PRO A 163 -2.99 -27.80 -24.70
N ASP A 164 -3.03 -27.97 -26.02
CA ASP A 164 -1.82 -28.19 -26.81
C ASP A 164 -0.92 -26.93 -26.85
N SER A 165 0.34 -27.10 -27.30
CA SER A 165 1.33 -26.02 -27.33
C SER A 165 0.92 -24.83 -28.24
N GLY A 166 0.13 -25.06 -29.26
CA GLY A 166 -0.42 -24.03 -30.15
C GLY A 166 -1.45 -23.19 -29.43
N THR A 167 -2.48 -23.84 -28.87
CA THR A 167 -3.55 -23.25 -28.06
C THR A 167 -2.98 -22.40 -26.90
N LEU A 168 -2.01 -22.96 -26.14
CA LEU A 168 -1.31 -22.21 -25.08
C LEU A 168 -0.63 -20.94 -25.59
N SER A 169 0.00 -21.03 -26.76
CA SER A 169 0.69 -19.88 -27.34
C SER A 169 -0.26 -18.78 -27.79
N ASP A 170 -1.39 -19.16 -28.35
CA ASP A 170 -2.37 -18.20 -28.87
C ASP A 170 -3.18 -17.59 -27.72
N ALA A 171 -3.61 -18.37 -26.75
CA ALA A 171 -4.23 -17.88 -25.51
C ALA A 171 -3.30 -16.87 -24.77
N ALA A 172 -2.03 -17.21 -24.56
CA ALA A 172 -1.07 -16.31 -23.93
C ALA A 172 -0.84 -15.02 -24.73
N LYS A 173 -0.87 -15.06 -26.07
CA LYS A 173 -0.77 -13.85 -26.91
C LYS A 173 -2.01 -12.96 -26.76
N THR A 174 -3.20 -13.53 -26.72
CA THR A 174 -4.46 -12.81 -26.55
C THR A 174 -4.53 -12.17 -25.17
N LEU A 175 -4.22 -12.93 -24.10
CA LEU A 175 -4.24 -12.45 -22.71
C LEU A 175 -3.21 -11.35 -22.43
N ARG A 176 -2.06 -11.31 -23.12
CA ARG A 176 -1.06 -10.25 -22.94
C ARG A 176 -1.32 -8.98 -23.75
N ASP A 177 -2.26 -8.99 -24.67
CA ASP A 177 -2.50 -7.88 -25.61
C ASP A 177 -3.30 -6.76 -24.95
N PHE A 178 -2.63 -6.01 -24.07
CA PHE A 178 -3.14 -4.78 -23.49
C PHE A 178 -2.43 -3.57 -24.10
N SER A 179 -3.20 -2.62 -24.60
CA SER A 179 -2.68 -1.36 -25.14
C SER A 179 -2.18 -0.44 -24.04
N LYS A 180 -0.86 -0.20 -23.99
CA LYS A 180 -0.25 0.72 -23.01
C LYS A 180 -0.85 2.13 -23.13
N ARG A 181 -1.17 2.57 -24.34
CA ARG A 181 -1.77 3.88 -24.60
C ARG A 181 -3.16 4.00 -23.99
N ASP A 182 -3.99 2.96 -24.18
CA ASP A 182 -5.38 2.98 -23.69
C ASP A 182 -5.44 2.82 -22.17
N LEU A 183 -4.60 1.93 -21.60
CA LEU A 183 -4.41 1.84 -20.16
C LEU A 183 -4.04 3.19 -19.56
N ARG A 184 -3.02 3.86 -20.13
CA ARG A 184 -2.59 5.17 -19.65
C ARG A 184 -3.70 6.22 -19.74
N LYS A 185 -4.40 6.28 -20.86
CA LYS A 185 -5.48 7.24 -21.08
C LYS A 185 -6.63 7.01 -20.10
N ASN A 186 -7.06 5.76 -19.97
CA ASN A 186 -8.23 5.44 -19.16
C ASN A 186 -7.93 5.55 -17.65
N LEU A 187 -6.78 5.04 -17.19
CA LEU A 187 -6.38 5.15 -15.77
C LEU A 187 -6.20 6.61 -15.32
N ARG A 188 -5.68 7.49 -16.19
CA ARG A 188 -5.54 8.91 -15.88
C ARG A 188 -6.85 9.67 -15.90
N GLY A 189 -7.85 9.18 -16.62
CA GLY A 189 -9.17 9.78 -16.68
C GLY A 189 -10.15 9.30 -15.60
N LEU A 190 -9.72 8.42 -14.69
CA LEU A 190 -10.54 7.98 -13.57
C LEU A 190 -10.46 9.02 -12.45
N GLU A 191 -11.61 9.48 -12.00
CA GLU A 191 -11.71 10.29 -10.78
C GLU A 191 -11.20 9.49 -9.57
N LEU A 192 -10.49 10.16 -8.68
CA LEU A 192 -9.87 9.53 -7.50
C LEU A 192 -9.12 8.22 -7.83
N ALA A 193 -8.54 8.14 -9.00
CA ALA A 193 -7.91 6.91 -9.53
C ALA A 193 -7.04 6.20 -8.50
N SER A 194 -6.17 6.96 -7.82
CA SER A 194 -5.21 6.45 -6.85
C SER A 194 -5.72 6.36 -5.41
N GLY A 195 -6.93 6.87 -5.13
CA GLY A 195 -7.52 6.94 -3.79
C GLY A 195 -7.11 8.16 -2.97
N LEU A 196 -7.90 8.49 -1.93
CA LEU A 196 -7.76 9.68 -1.08
C LEU A 196 -6.36 9.81 -0.48
N ASP A 197 -5.88 8.78 0.16
CA ASP A 197 -4.60 8.82 0.85
C ASP A 197 -3.39 8.94 -0.10
N ALA A 198 -3.50 8.48 -1.33
CA ALA A 198 -2.50 8.72 -2.37
C ALA A 198 -2.60 10.15 -2.94
N ALA A 199 -3.81 10.73 -3.05
CA ALA A 199 -3.99 12.12 -3.41
C ALA A 199 -3.39 13.07 -2.35
N MET A 200 -3.51 12.70 -1.07
CA MET A 200 -2.92 13.45 0.05
C MET A 200 -1.40 13.30 0.13
N PHE A 201 -0.90 12.07 0.17
CA PHE A 201 0.49 11.76 0.56
C PHE A 201 1.40 11.43 -0.62
N GLY A 202 0.85 11.46 -1.83
CA GLY A 202 1.57 11.15 -3.04
C GLY A 202 1.70 9.67 -3.33
N ARG A 203 1.93 9.36 -4.60
CA ARG A 203 2.22 8.03 -5.10
C ARG A 203 3.48 8.04 -5.96
N MET A 204 4.46 7.23 -5.58
CA MET A 204 5.60 6.96 -6.45
C MET A 204 5.20 5.89 -7.46
N ALA A 205 5.10 6.26 -8.72
CA ALA A 205 4.84 5.33 -9.83
C ALA A 205 6.16 4.96 -10.53
N THR A 206 6.38 3.67 -10.73
CA THR A 206 7.57 3.14 -11.40
C THR A 206 7.50 3.22 -12.92
N SER A 207 6.31 3.39 -13.48
CA SER A 207 6.09 3.55 -14.91
C SER A 207 5.25 4.80 -15.23
N ASP A 208 5.29 5.22 -16.49
CA ASP A 208 4.54 6.39 -16.96
C ASP A 208 3.06 6.07 -17.29
N VAL A 209 2.63 4.82 -17.12
CA VAL A 209 1.23 4.41 -17.30
C VAL A 209 0.37 4.88 -16.14
N LEU A 210 0.88 4.69 -14.91
CA LEU A 210 0.20 5.15 -13.72
C LEU A 210 0.42 6.66 -13.54
N ALA A 211 -0.61 7.38 -13.10
CA ALA A 211 -0.46 8.77 -12.74
C ALA A 211 0.50 8.90 -11.55
N ARG A 212 1.56 9.70 -11.68
CA ARG A 212 2.34 10.15 -10.55
C ARG A 212 1.51 11.18 -9.81
N GLY A 213 1.41 11.03 -8.50
CA GLY A 213 0.78 12.02 -7.65
C GLY A 213 1.84 12.65 -6.74
N ASP A 214 2.11 13.93 -6.92
CA ASP A 214 2.88 14.68 -5.95
C ASP A 214 2.07 14.82 -4.67
N ALA A 215 2.74 14.77 -3.51
CA ALA A 215 2.05 14.86 -2.24
C ALA A 215 1.48 16.27 -2.04
N ALA A 216 0.17 16.37 -1.86
CA ALA A 216 -0.48 17.62 -1.48
C ALA A 216 -0.34 17.90 0.03
N VAL A 217 -0.12 16.88 0.85
CA VAL A 217 0.10 17.00 2.29
C VAL A 217 1.55 16.67 2.63
N HIS A 218 2.31 17.71 2.99
CA HIS A 218 3.69 17.61 3.39
C HIS A 218 3.79 17.45 4.90
N VAL A 219 4.32 16.32 5.36
CA VAL A 219 4.44 15.99 6.79
C VAL A 219 5.91 15.97 7.16
N ALA A 220 6.33 16.88 8.04
CA ALA A 220 7.66 16.84 8.62
C ALA A 220 7.79 15.70 9.65
N HIS A 221 9.02 15.30 9.98
CA HIS A 221 9.23 14.49 11.18
C HIS A 221 8.85 15.32 12.41
N ALA A 222 8.06 14.76 13.33
CA ALA A 222 7.90 15.38 14.63
C ALA A 222 9.14 15.09 15.49
N PHE A 223 9.62 16.07 16.24
CA PHE A 223 10.80 15.93 17.08
C PHE A 223 10.71 16.77 18.35
N THR A 224 11.45 16.38 19.37
CA THR A 224 11.44 17.08 20.66
C THR A 224 12.00 18.49 20.51
N THR A 225 11.41 19.47 21.24
CA THR A 225 11.86 20.87 21.27
C THR A 225 13.15 21.05 22.08
N HIS A 226 13.58 20.01 22.80
CA HIS A 226 14.77 19.95 23.66
C HIS A 226 15.64 18.72 23.30
N ALA A 227 16.80 18.58 23.94
CA ALA A 227 17.64 17.41 23.81
C ALA A 227 16.88 16.14 24.24
N GLN A 228 17.25 15.00 23.68
CA GLN A 228 16.69 13.73 24.08
C GLN A 228 16.85 13.48 25.57
N GLU A 229 15.77 13.03 26.20
CA GLU A 229 15.73 12.49 27.55
C GLU A 229 15.18 11.07 27.46
N SER A 230 15.98 10.09 27.85
CA SER A 230 15.60 8.67 27.83
C SER A 230 15.91 8.00 29.14
N GLU A 231 15.10 7.04 29.50
CA GLU A 231 15.23 6.18 30.67
C GLU A 231 15.14 4.72 30.21
N SER A 232 15.94 3.87 30.83
CA SER A 232 15.85 2.43 30.67
C SER A 232 14.85 1.90 31.70
N ASP A 233 13.68 1.50 31.22
CA ASP A 233 12.68 0.83 32.04
C ASP A 233 12.94 -0.68 32.05
N TYR A 234 13.24 -1.17 33.26
CA TYR A 234 13.47 -2.58 33.51
C TYR A 234 12.20 -3.18 34.10
N PHE A 235 11.64 -4.17 33.44
CA PHE A 235 10.46 -4.87 33.97
C PHE A 235 10.64 -6.38 33.96
N SER A 236 10.05 -7.03 34.95
CA SER A 236 10.00 -8.49 35.05
C SER A 236 8.55 -8.93 35.20
N ALA A 237 8.16 -10.00 34.50
CA ALA A 237 6.92 -10.70 34.77
C ALA A 237 7.20 -11.79 35.81
N VAL A 238 6.43 -11.79 36.89
CA VAL A 238 6.51 -12.83 37.95
C VAL A 238 5.57 -13.96 37.53
N ASP A 239 6.06 -15.19 37.51
CA ASP A 239 5.23 -16.39 37.37
C ASP A 239 4.52 -16.65 38.70
N GLU A 240 3.26 -16.28 38.80
CA GLU A 240 2.45 -16.38 40.05
C GLU A 240 2.23 -17.83 40.47
N LEU A 241 2.26 -18.79 39.53
CA LEU A 241 2.08 -20.21 39.83
C LEU A 241 3.32 -20.86 40.40
N ARG A 242 4.52 -20.32 40.09
CA ARG A 242 5.82 -20.78 40.63
C ARG A 242 6.26 -20.05 41.88
N ARG A 243 5.52 -19.06 42.31
CA ARG A 243 5.85 -18.24 43.48
C ARG A 243 6.01 -19.05 44.77
N ASP A 244 5.25 -20.12 44.89
CA ASP A 244 5.14 -20.95 46.09
C ASP A 244 5.92 -22.27 45.96
N GLU A 245 6.73 -22.46 44.89
CA GLU A 245 7.58 -23.65 44.75
C GLU A 245 8.87 -23.49 45.60
N PRO A 246 9.35 -24.57 46.25
CA PRO A 246 10.58 -24.51 47.06
C PRO A 246 11.82 -24.28 46.17
N GLU A 247 12.72 -23.41 46.65
CA GLU A 247 13.95 -22.94 46.01
C GLU A 247 15.01 -24.06 45.79
N GLU A 248 14.83 -24.97 44.82
CA GLU A 248 15.88 -25.92 44.48
C GLU A 248 16.70 -25.56 43.22
N SER A 249 16.33 -24.52 42.50
CA SER A 249 17.12 -24.00 41.37
C SER A 249 17.14 -22.48 41.41
N GLY A 250 18.29 -21.87 41.60
CA GLY A 250 18.53 -20.44 41.80
C GLY A 250 17.96 -19.46 40.72
N GLU A 251 16.90 -19.82 40.05
CA GLU A 251 16.12 -18.99 39.15
C GLU A 251 14.74 -18.72 39.76
N LEU A 252 14.72 -17.83 40.75
CA LEU A 252 13.50 -17.36 41.37
C LEU A 252 12.59 -16.62 40.36
N GLY A 253 11.51 -17.27 39.97
CA GLY A 253 10.19 -16.64 39.66
C GLY A 253 10.11 -15.53 38.61
N ALA A 254 11.17 -15.13 37.98
CA ALA A 254 11.11 -14.16 36.87
C ALA A 254 10.88 -14.88 35.54
N GLY A 255 9.63 -15.07 35.18
CA GLY A 255 9.25 -15.74 33.94
C GLY A 255 9.69 -14.98 32.67
N HIS A 256 9.96 -13.69 32.80
CA HIS A 256 10.47 -12.86 31.70
C HIS A 256 11.10 -11.57 32.27
N ILE A 257 12.33 -11.31 31.86
CA ILE A 257 13.05 -10.07 32.19
C ILE A 257 13.27 -9.33 30.87
N ASN A 258 12.84 -8.08 30.78
CA ASN A 258 13.07 -7.26 29.60
C ASN A 258 13.42 -5.81 30.01
N THR A 259 14.11 -5.13 29.10
CA THR A 259 14.46 -3.72 29.26
C THR A 259 13.94 -2.96 28.05
N GLN A 260 13.23 -1.88 28.27
CA GLN A 260 12.69 -1.02 27.23
C GLN A 260 13.18 0.41 27.43
N GLU A 261 13.54 1.08 26.35
CA GLU A 261 13.79 2.52 26.39
C GLU A 261 12.46 3.28 26.41
N LEU A 262 12.33 4.19 27.38
CA LEU A 262 11.26 5.17 27.41
C LEU A 262 11.85 6.56 27.21
N THR A 263 11.11 7.39 26.50
CA THR A 263 11.51 8.78 26.26
C THR A 263 10.41 9.72 26.72
N SER A 264 10.79 10.88 27.22
CA SER A 264 9.85 11.95 27.56
C SER A 264 10.17 13.19 26.74
N GLY A 265 9.14 13.89 26.27
CA GLY A 265 9.40 15.09 25.49
C GLY A 265 8.19 15.89 25.08
N LEU A 266 8.46 17.17 24.81
CA LEU A 266 7.54 18.07 24.12
C LEU A 266 7.87 18.02 22.62
N PHE A 267 7.02 17.34 21.85
CA PHE A 267 7.19 17.14 20.43
C PHE A 267 6.55 18.26 19.62
N TYR A 268 7.30 18.78 18.69
CA TYR A 268 6.82 19.72 17.68
C TYR A 268 6.54 18.99 16.37
N SER A 269 5.31 19.12 15.88
CA SER A 269 4.86 18.60 14.60
C SER A 269 4.54 19.74 13.63
N TYR A 270 4.88 19.57 12.36
CA TYR A 270 4.62 20.53 11.30
C TYR A 270 4.06 19.84 10.07
N VAL A 271 2.93 20.33 9.58
CA VAL A 271 2.25 19.82 8.40
C VAL A 271 1.85 20.99 7.51
N VAL A 272 2.05 20.84 6.20
CA VAL A 272 1.59 21.79 5.19
C VAL A 272 0.65 21.09 4.22
N VAL A 273 -0.50 21.67 3.98
CA VAL A 273 -1.46 21.22 2.97
C VAL A 273 -1.43 22.22 1.80
N ASP A 274 -1.07 21.72 0.63
CA ASP A 274 -1.23 22.42 -0.64
C ASP A 274 -2.66 22.17 -1.13
N VAL A 275 -3.57 23.09 -0.81
CA VAL A 275 -5.00 22.94 -1.13
C VAL A 275 -5.24 22.87 -2.63
N PRO A 276 -4.66 23.75 -3.48
CA PRO A 276 -4.79 23.63 -4.94
C PRO A 276 -4.35 22.27 -5.47
N LEU A 277 -3.18 21.79 -5.04
CA LEU A 277 -2.69 20.48 -5.48
C LEU A 277 -3.58 19.34 -4.97
N LEU A 278 -4.12 19.44 -3.75
CA LEU A 278 -5.05 18.44 -3.22
C LEU A 278 -6.33 18.37 -4.06
N VAL A 279 -6.91 19.50 -4.41
CA VAL A 279 -8.09 19.59 -5.29
C VAL A 279 -7.79 18.98 -6.66
N SER A 280 -6.66 19.31 -7.28
CA SER A 280 -6.24 18.70 -8.56
C SER A 280 -6.04 17.18 -8.45
N ASN A 281 -5.42 16.70 -7.37
CA ASN A 281 -5.21 15.27 -7.15
C ASN A 281 -6.53 14.49 -6.94
N LEU A 282 -7.52 15.10 -6.29
CA LEU A 282 -8.83 14.50 -6.03
C LEU A 282 -9.71 14.50 -7.27
N SER A 283 -9.80 15.62 -7.98
CA SER A 283 -10.63 15.77 -9.18
C SER A 283 -10.00 15.16 -10.44
N GLY A 284 -8.68 14.92 -10.45
CA GLY A 284 -7.94 14.50 -11.65
C GLY A 284 -7.80 15.60 -12.71
N VAL A 285 -8.08 16.86 -12.35
CA VAL A 285 -8.08 18.01 -13.25
C VAL A 285 -7.02 19.01 -12.82
N GLU A 286 -6.24 19.52 -13.77
CA GLU A 286 -5.23 20.55 -13.50
C GLU A 286 -5.90 21.89 -13.11
N GLN A 287 -5.19 22.70 -12.33
CA GLN A 287 -5.74 23.92 -11.73
C GLN A 287 -6.25 24.94 -12.78
N ASP A 288 -5.64 25.01 -13.96
CA ASP A 288 -6.03 25.90 -15.04
C ASP A 288 -7.29 25.43 -15.81
N GLU A 289 -7.73 24.20 -15.58
CA GLU A 289 -8.91 23.58 -16.17
C GLU A 289 -10.09 23.49 -15.18
N TRP A 290 -9.97 24.05 -13.98
CA TRP A 290 -11.03 23.97 -12.95
C TRP A 290 -12.30 24.65 -13.36
N THR A 291 -13.42 23.98 -13.10
CA THR A 291 -14.79 24.52 -13.21
C THR A 291 -15.60 24.04 -12.00
N ASP A 292 -16.69 24.71 -11.67
CA ASP A 292 -17.53 24.33 -10.55
C ASP A 292 -18.03 22.87 -10.65
N GLY A 293 -18.21 22.34 -11.87
CA GLY A 293 -18.71 20.99 -12.06
C GLY A 293 -17.66 19.87 -12.06
N ASN A 294 -16.36 20.18 -12.20
CA ASN A 294 -15.30 19.16 -12.22
C ASN A 294 -14.44 19.15 -10.95
N THR A 295 -14.74 20.02 -9.98
CA THR A 295 -14.05 20.12 -8.69
C THR A 295 -14.98 19.86 -7.50
N ASP A 296 -16.25 19.53 -7.72
CA ASP A 296 -17.25 19.33 -6.66
C ASP A 296 -16.83 18.28 -5.63
N LEU A 297 -16.26 17.14 -6.08
CA LEU A 297 -15.73 16.10 -5.19
C LEU A 297 -14.61 16.57 -4.24
N ALA A 298 -13.92 17.64 -4.59
CA ALA A 298 -12.86 18.18 -3.75
C ALA A 298 -13.36 19.30 -2.80
N ALA A 299 -14.60 19.73 -2.96
CA ALA A 299 -15.24 20.72 -2.12
C ALA A 299 -16.00 20.11 -0.93
N GLU A 300 -16.36 18.81 -1.01
CA GLU A 300 -16.89 18.00 0.07
C GLU A 300 -15.78 17.50 1.00
#